data_02cf151988f72ab9cf7bd0f4a33493f2
#
_entry.id   02cf151988f72ab9cf7bd0f4a33493f2
#
_cell.length_a   1.000
_cell.length_b   1.000
_cell.length_c   1.000
_cell.angle_alpha   90.00
_cell.angle_beta   90.00
_cell.angle_gamma   90.00
#
_symmetry.space_group_name_H-M   'P 1'
#
loop_
_entity.id
_entity.type
_entity.pdbx_description
1 polymer ?
#
loop_
_entity_poly.entity_id
_entity_poly.type
_entity_poly.pdbx_seq_one_letter_code
_entity_poly.pdbx_strand_id
1 'polypeptide(L)'
;MGESPKGHEVGLALDLAMTEGGGAHPMMAGRDANFAVPCVHRDEVQELPEGAVLLASNDHSPVQAMVYEKDGVDFWGTQYHPELSASEVGTYLNRGIFEGHRHMQRDLLSADFDPQAAARLGAPEGALALDTRARELLNWLDHVEAKRAA
;
A
#
# COMPACT_ATOMS: atom_id res chain seq x y z
N MET A 1 -6.92 14.94 5.34
CA MET A 1 -5.89 14.71 4.30
C MET A 1 -5.14 16.01 4.04
N GLY A 2 -3.82 15.95 3.83
CA GLY A 2 -2.96 17.08 3.51
C GLY A 2 -1.61 16.60 2.99
N GLU A 3 -0.77 17.55 2.52
CA GLU A 3 0.57 17.22 2.03
C GLU A 3 1.41 16.57 3.13
N SER A 4 2.10 15.47 2.79
CA SER A 4 3.05 14.88 3.70
C SER A 4 4.23 15.84 3.94
N PRO A 5 4.64 16.05 5.21
CA PRO A 5 5.83 16.85 5.51
C PRO A 5 7.12 16.22 4.96
N LYS A 6 7.06 14.95 4.57
CA LYS A 6 8.17 14.19 3.97
C LYS A 6 8.16 14.22 2.43
N GLY A 7 7.15 14.87 1.82
CA GLY A 7 6.98 14.95 0.38
C GLY A 7 6.37 13.69 -0.22
N HIS A 8 6.80 13.34 -1.44
CA HIS A 8 6.29 12.15 -2.13
C HIS A 8 6.84 10.85 -1.54
N GLU A 9 5.96 9.88 -1.32
CA GLU A 9 6.33 8.46 -1.20
C GLU A 9 6.09 7.81 -2.56
N VAL A 10 7.16 7.34 -3.20
CA VAL A 10 7.13 6.87 -4.59
C VAL A 10 7.98 5.63 -4.75
N GLY A 11 7.50 4.71 -5.55
CA GLY A 11 8.14 3.42 -5.79
C GLY A 11 7.49 2.33 -4.98
N LEU A 12 8.00 2.07 -3.80
CA LEU A 12 7.43 1.12 -2.85
C LEU A 12 7.25 1.80 -1.49
N ALA A 13 6.09 1.62 -0.88
CA ALA A 13 5.91 1.81 0.55
C ALA A 13 6.60 0.64 1.25
N LEU A 14 7.73 0.93 1.88
CA LEU A 14 8.57 -0.05 2.57
C LEU A 14 8.27 -0.07 4.07
N ASP A 15 8.67 -1.18 4.70
CA ASP A 15 8.57 -1.35 6.15
C ASP A 15 7.17 -1.03 6.70
N LEU A 16 6.14 -1.39 5.90
CA LEU A 16 4.76 -1.29 6.35
C LEU A 16 4.55 -2.20 7.55
N ALA A 17 4.30 -1.60 8.70
CA ALA A 17 4.08 -2.31 9.96
C ALA A 17 2.58 -2.42 10.24
N MET A 18 2.12 -3.66 10.43
CA MET A 18 0.73 -3.93 10.81
C MET A 18 0.51 -3.60 12.28
N THR A 19 -0.58 -2.90 12.58
CA THR A 19 -1.03 -2.64 13.95
C THR A 19 -1.73 -3.86 14.55
N GLU A 20 -2.05 -3.83 15.85
CA GLU A 20 -2.90 -4.84 16.48
C GLU A 20 -4.28 -4.91 15.78
N GLY A 21 -4.88 -3.76 15.46
CA GLY A 21 -6.12 -3.67 14.69
C GLY A 21 -5.99 -4.29 13.31
N GLY A 22 -4.85 -4.08 12.63
CA GLY A 22 -4.54 -4.71 11.34
C GLY A 22 -4.45 -6.23 11.45
N GLY A 23 -3.76 -6.75 12.46
CA GLY A 23 -3.63 -8.18 12.68
C GLY A 23 -4.96 -8.90 12.97
N ALA A 24 -5.96 -8.18 13.47
CA ALA A 24 -7.29 -8.70 13.76
C ALA A 24 -8.31 -8.52 12.60
N HIS A 25 -8.01 -7.64 11.62
CA HIS A 25 -8.99 -7.24 10.61
C HIS A 25 -8.91 -8.07 9.32
N PRO A 26 -10.05 -8.51 8.74
CA PRO A 26 -10.08 -9.31 7.50
C PRO A 26 -9.35 -8.67 6.31
N MET A 27 -9.33 -7.34 6.21
CA MET A 27 -8.60 -6.63 5.15
C MET A 27 -7.13 -7.07 5.06
N MET A 28 -6.49 -7.29 6.21
CA MET A 28 -5.07 -7.64 6.29
C MET A 28 -4.81 -9.14 6.39
N ALA A 29 -5.86 -9.98 6.26
CA ALA A 29 -5.72 -11.42 6.36
C ALA A 29 -4.69 -11.96 5.35
N GLY A 30 -3.72 -12.75 5.82
CA GLY A 30 -2.64 -13.31 4.99
C GLY A 30 -1.49 -12.34 4.67
N ARG A 31 -1.48 -11.12 5.25
CA ARG A 31 -0.30 -10.24 5.23
C ARG A 31 0.69 -10.64 6.31
N ASP A 32 1.97 -10.51 5.99
CA ASP A 32 3.03 -10.53 7.00
C ASP A 32 2.94 -9.30 7.91
N ALA A 33 3.51 -9.40 9.11
CA ALA A 33 3.53 -8.30 10.08
C ALA A 33 4.26 -7.04 9.54
N ASN A 34 5.26 -7.26 8.67
CA ASN A 34 5.98 -6.22 7.94
C ASN A 34 5.96 -6.60 6.45
N PHE A 35 5.61 -5.64 5.60
CA PHE A 35 5.45 -5.88 4.17
C PHE A 35 5.81 -4.64 3.34
N ALA A 36 5.86 -4.80 2.02
CA ALA A 36 6.07 -3.74 1.05
C ALA A 36 5.07 -3.84 -0.09
N VAL A 37 4.60 -2.70 -0.61
CA VAL A 37 3.63 -2.61 -1.70
C VAL A 37 3.96 -1.40 -2.58
N PRO A 38 3.69 -1.45 -3.90
CA PRO A 38 3.83 -0.26 -4.74
C PRO A 38 3.08 0.95 -4.22
N CYS A 39 3.68 2.13 -4.34
CA CYS A 39 3.06 3.37 -3.91
C CYS A 39 3.45 4.55 -4.79
N VAL A 40 2.56 5.55 -4.85
CA VAL A 40 2.80 6.85 -5.43
C VAL A 40 1.80 7.86 -4.86
N HIS A 41 2.20 8.60 -3.86
CA HIS A 41 1.37 9.64 -3.27
C HIS A 41 2.21 10.79 -2.72
N ARG A 42 1.59 11.95 -2.55
CA ARG A 42 2.15 13.14 -1.92
C ARG A 42 1.38 13.51 -0.67
N ASP A 43 0.06 13.39 -0.77
CA ASP A 43 -0.84 13.70 0.33
C ASP A 43 -1.00 12.46 1.22
N GLU A 44 -1.24 12.68 2.51
CA GLU A 44 -1.45 11.62 3.49
C GLU A 44 -2.65 11.90 4.39
N VAL A 45 -3.16 10.87 5.03
CA VAL A 45 -4.15 11.00 6.09
C VAL A 45 -3.43 11.48 7.35
N GLN A 46 -3.61 12.74 7.70
CA GLN A 46 -2.98 13.37 8.87
C GLN A 46 -3.77 13.09 10.16
N GLU A 47 -5.07 12.89 10.05
CA GLU A 47 -5.95 12.62 11.17
C GLU A 47 -7.01 11.59 10.76
N LEU A 48 -7.14 10.53 11.55
CA LEU A 48 -8.17 9.52 11.36
C LEU A 48 -9.53 10.04 11.84
N PRO A 49 -10.62 9.75 11.11
CA PRO A 49 -11.97 10.00 11.59
C PRO A 49 -12.24 9.28 12.91
N GLU A 50 -13.09 9.87 13.76
CA GLU A 50 -13.53 9.20 14.99
C GLU A 50 -14.24 7.87 14.66
N GLY A 51 -13.73 6.78 15.24
CA GLY A 51 -14.24 5.43 15.00
C GLY A 51 -13.53 4.67 13.88
N ALA A 52 -12.59 5.30 13.16
CA ALA A 52 -11.72 4.58 12.24
C ALA A 52 -10.67 3.76 12.99
N VAL A 53 -10.26 2.64 12.41
CA VAL A 53 -9.22 1.77 12.95
C VAL A 53 -8.01 1.83 12.03
N LEU A 54 -6.85 2.17 12.59
CA LEU A 54 -5.56 2.12 11.90
C LEU A 54 -5.15 0.64 11.73
N LEU A 55 -4.81 0.24 10.51
CA LEU A 55 -4.40 -1.13 10.21
C LEU A 55 -2.90 -1.27 9.94
N ALA A 56 -2.30 -0.28 9.25
CA ALA A 56 -0.87 -0.27 8.97
C ALA A 56 -0.32 1.15 8.91
N SER A 57 0.97 1.29 9.20
CA SER A 57 1.75 2.52 9.11
C SER A 57 3.17 2.22 8.66
N ASN A 58 3.92 3.25 8.25
CA ASN A 58 5.37 3.19 8.10
C ASN A 58 6.00 4.51 8.55
N ASP A 59 7.33 4.60 8.44
CA ASP A 59 8.03 5.82 8.79
C ASP A 59 7.67 7.02 7.90
N HIS A 60 7.22 6.78 6.65
CA HIS A 60 6.83 7.87 5.75
C HIS A 60 5.48 8.45 6.17
N SER A 61 4.46 7.63 6.27
CA SER A 61 3.08 8.04 6.57
C SER A 61 2.50 7.30 7.78
N PRO A 62 1.92 8.05 8.74
CA PRO A 62 1.35 7.47 9.96
C PRO A 62 0.10 6.63 9.69
N VAL A 63 -0.57 6.85 8.56
CA VAL A 63 -1.76 6.09 8.14
C VAL A 63 -1.54 5.56 6.74
N GLN A 64 -1.20 4.29 6.64
CA GLN A 64 -1.01 3.60 5.36
C GLN A 64 -2.20 2.71 4.99
N ALA A 65 -2.88 2.16 5.99
CA ALA A 65 -4.14 1.45 5.81
C ALA A 65 -5.08 1.70 6.98
N MET A 66 -6.35 1.85 6.69
CA MET A 66 -7.40 2.10 7.69
C MET A 66 -8.73 1.53 7.26
N VAL A 67 -9.61 1.31 8.24
CA VAL A 67 -11.02 0.99 7.98
C VAL A 67 -11.93 1.92 8.78
N TYR A 68 -13.13 2.13 8.26
CA TYR A 68 -14.22 2.79 8.97
C TYR A 68 -15.50 1.99 8.74
N GLU A 69 -15.97 1.33 9.80
CA GLU A 69 -17.11 0.41 9.77
C GLU A 69 -18.12 0.83 10.84
N LYS A 70 -18.79 1.95 10.60
CA LYS A 70 -19.73 2.54 11.54
C LYS A 70 -20.90 3.20 10.79
N ASP A 71 -22.06 3.23 11.40
CA ASP A 71 -23.25 3.95 10.93
C ASP A 71 -23.70 3.50 9.50
N GLY A 72 -23.52 2.22 9.18
CA GLY A 72 -23.87 1.67 7.86
C GLY A 72 -22.80 1.90 6.77
N VAL A 73 -21.70 2.53 7.12
CA VAL A 73 -20.52 2.67 6.24
C VAL A 73 -19.60 1.46 6.42
N ASP A 74 -19.09 0.94 5.33
CA ASP A 74 -18.09 -0.12 5.27
C ASP A 74 -17.03 0.33 4.28
N PHE A 75 -15.97 0.95 4.83
CA PHE A 75 -14.90 1.56 4.04
C PHE A 75 -13.56 0.98 4.44
N TRP A 76 -12.84 0.47 3.45
CA TRP A 76 -11.46 0.01 3.55
C TRP A 76 -10.58 0.89 2.68
N GLY A 77 -9.52 1.44 3.22
CA GLY A 77 -8.66 2.37 2.52
C GLY A 77 -7.18 2.07 2.70
N THR A 78 -6.43 2.22 1.62
CA THR A 78 -4.96 2.18 1.61
C THR A 78 -4.40 3.47 1.03
N GLN A 79 -3.24 3.87 1.51
CA GLN A 79 -2.44 4.96 0.96
C GLN A 79 -1.49 4.44 -0.13
N TYR A 80 -1.00 3.21 0.05
CA TYR A 80 -0.29 2.47 -0.98
C TYR A 80 -1.26 1.90 -2.03
N HIS A 81 -0.73 1.39 -3.13
CA HIS A 81 -1.49 0.96 -4.30
C HIS A 81 -1.37 -0.55 -4.53
N PRO A 82 -2.21 -1.38 -3.89
CA PRO A 82 -2.17 -2.83 -4.07
C PRO A 82 -2.57 -3.26 -5.49
N GLU A 83 -3.28 -2.41 -6.24
CA GLU A 83 -3.67 -2.63 -7.64
C GLU A 83 -2.53 -2.43 -8.63
N LEU A 84 -1.53 -1.58 -8.30
CA LEU A 84 -0.44 -1.27 -9.22
C LEU A 84 0.69 -2.31 -9.12
N SER A 85 1.33 -2.58 -10.25
CA SER A 85 2.62 -3.24 -10.31
C SER A 85 3.77 -2.23 -10.09
N ALA A 86 4.95 -2.71 -9.74
CA ALA A 86 6.12 -1.85 -9.63
C ALA A 86 6.46 -1.19 -10.98
N SER A 87 6.29 -1.91 -12.08
CA SER A 87 6.54 -1.39 -13.43
C SER A 87 5.56 -0.28 -13.82
N GLU A 88 4.30 -0.35 -13.41
CA GLU A 88 3.34 0.74 -13.62
C GLU A 88 3.76 2.00 -12.86
N VAL A 89 4.17 1.88 -11.59
CA VAL A 89 4.74 3.01 -10.84
C VAL A 89 5.99 3.55 -11.54
N GLY A 90 6.87 2.67 -12.02
CA GLY A 90 8.06 3.06 -12.80
C GLY A 90 7.73 3.93 -14.02
N THR A 91 6.60 3.69 -14.70
CA THR A 91 6.16 4.54 -15.82
C THR A 91 5.77 5.95 -15.40
N TYR A 92 5.25 6.12 -14.18
CA TYR A 92 4.85 7.44 -13.67
C TYR A 92 6.06 8.37 -13.42
N LEU A 93 7.26 7.81 -13.17
CA LEU A 93 8.48 8.57 -12.92
C LEU A 93 8.97 9.37 -14.15
N ASN A 94 8.39 9.16 -15.32
CA ASN A 94 8.62 10.01 -16.50
C ASN A 94 8.00 11.41 -16.34
N ARG A 95 7.08 11.59 -15.40
CA ARG A 95 6.46 12.90 -15.15
C ARG A 95 7.44 13.81 -14.40
N GLY A 96 7.51 15.09 -14.78
CA GLY A 96 8.47 16.05 -14.22
C GLY A 96 8.39 16.21 -12.70
N ILE A 97 7.20 16.02 -12.11
CA ILE A 97 6.99 16.09 -10.64
C ILE A 97 7.78 15.01 -9.87
N PHE A 98 8.24 13.95 -10.54
CA PHE A 98 9.00 12.84 -9.94
C PHE A 98 10.48 12.85 -10.32
N GLU A 99 11.03 13.96 -10.82
CA GLU A 99 12.42 14.03 -11.29
C GLU A 99 13.43 13.56 -10.24
N GLY A 100 13.25 13.91 -8.98
CA GLY A 100 14.08 13.45 -7.86
C GLY A 100 14.09 11.94 -7.62
N HIS A 101 13.11 11.21 -8.16
CA HIS A 101 12.92 9.77 -7.96
C HIS A 101 13.32 8.93 -9.18
N ARG A 102 13.78 9.56 -10.27
CA ARG A 102 14.14 8.87 -11.53
C ARG A 102 15.22 7.82 -11.38
N HIS A 103 16.06 7.91 -10.37
CA HIS A 103 17.11 6.92 -10.09
C HIS A 103 16.55 5.52 -9.80
N MET A 104 15.31 5.41 -9.33
CA MET A 104 14.62 4.12 -9.07
C MET A 104 13.91 3.56 -10.30
N GLN A 105 13.73 4.36 -11.36
CA GLN A 105 12.86 4.01 -12.48
C GLN A 105 13.25 2.70 -13.16
N ARG A 106 14.54 2.50 -13.40
CA ARG A 106 15.04 1.29 -14.07
C ARG A 106 14.69 0.02 -13.30
N ASP A 107 14.91 0.05 -11.99
CA ASP A 107 14.62 -1.10 -11.14
C ASP A 107 13.13 -1.32 -11.00
N LEU A 108 12.32 -0.28 -10.84
CA LEU A 108 10.85 -0.38 -10.83
C LEU A 108 10.30 -1.02 -12.10
N LEU A 109 10.79 -0.63 -13.29
CA LEU A 109 10.33 -1.19 -14.57
C LEU A 109 10.62 -2.69 -14.73
N SER A 110 11.53 -3.26 -13.95
CA SER A 110 11.88 -4.68 -14.02
C SER A 110 11.56 -5.48 -12.75
N ALA A 111 11.23 -4.84 -11.64
CA ALA A 111 11.09 -5.48 -10.32
C ALA A 111 10.01 -6.57 -10.25
N ASP A 112 8.97 -6.48 -11.09
CA ASP A 112 7.90 -7.49 -11.12
C ASP A 112 8.37 -8.87 -11.62
N PHE A 113 9.51 -8.94 -12.33
CA PHE A 113 10.07 -10.17 -12.91
C PHE A 113 11.58 -10.35 -12.68
N ASP A 114 12.25 -9.38 -12.08
CA ASP A 114 13.68 -9.44 -11.69
C ASP A 114 13.80 -9.31 -10.16
N PRO A 115 14.02 -10.42 -9.44
CA PRO A 115 14.17 -10.39 -7.98
C PRO A 115 15.34 -9.52 -7.50
N GLN A 116 16.38 -9.33 -8.31
CA GLN A 116 17.51 -8.47 -7.95
C GLN A 116 17.11 -6.99 -8.02
N ALA A 117 16.31 -6.60 -9.01
CA ALA A 117 15.75 -5.25 -9.09
C ALA A 117 14.82 -4.98 -7.91
N ALA A 118 13.94 -5.92 -7.56
CA ALA A 118 13.08 -5.83 -6.39
C ALA A 118 13.89 -5.67 -5.09
N ALA A 119 14.96 -6.46 -4.92
CA ALA A 119 15.85 -6.37 -3.77
C ALA A 119 16.59 -5.03 -3.68
N ARG A 120 17.03 -4.45 -4.82
CA ARG A 120 17.64 -3.10 -4.84
C ARG A 120 16.66 -2.00 -4.45
N LEU A 121 15.38 -2.20 -4.68
CA LEU A 121 14.31 -1.31 -4.20
C LEU A 121 13.93 -1.52 -2.73
N GLY A 122 14.50 -2.54 -2.08
CA GLY A 122 14.20 -2.89 -0.69
C GLY A 122 12.98 -3.81 -0.51
N ALA A 123 12.41 -4.34 -1.60
CA ALA A 123 11.28 -5.25 -1.50
C ALA A 123 11.72 -6.61 -0.91
N PRO A 124 10.98 -7.16 0.07
CA PRO A 124 11.12 -8.56 0.47
C PRO A 124 10.86 -9.51 -0.70
N GLU A 125 11.45 -10.70 -0.64
CA GLU A 125 11.20 -11.74 -1.65
C GLU A 125 9.71 -12.06 -1.76
N GLY A 126 9.18 -12.10 -2.99
CA GLY A 126 7.78 -12.38 -3.28
C GLY A 126 6.79 -11.24 -2.99
N ALA A 127 7.23 -10.12 -2.40
CA ALA A 127 6.34 -9.01 -2.04
C ALA A 127 5.57 -8.42 -3.23
N LEU A 128 6.17 -8.43 -4.42
CA LEU A 128 5.59 -7.85 -5.64
C LEU A 128 4.77 -8.84 -6.46
N ALA A 129 4.71 -10.12 -6.08
CA ALA A 129 3.82 -11.09 -6.71
C ALA A 129 2.36 -10.65 -6.57
N LEU A 130 1.55 -10.88 -7.60
CA LEU A 130 0.17 -10.35 -7.68
C LEU A 130 -0.67 -10.74 -6.47
N ASP A 131 -0.63 -12.00 -6.06
CA ASP A 131 -1.38 -12.55 -4.93
C ASP A 131 -0.91 -12.00 -3.58
N THR A 132 0.35 -11.58 -3.49
CA THR A 132 0.91 -10.93 -2.31
C THR A 132 0.58 -9.44 -2.29
N ARG A 133 0.93 -8.69 -3.35
CA ARG A 133 0.73 -7.23 -3.36
C ARG A 133 -0.74 -6.81 -3.36
N ALA A 134 -1.60 -7.58 -4.02
CA ALA A 134 -3.04 -7.28 -4.15
C ALA A 134 -3.91 -7.86 -3.01
N ARG A 135 -3.30 -8.27 -1.90
CA ARG A 135 -3.98 -9.00 -0.82
C ARG A 135 -5.23 -8.29 -0.30
N GLU A 136 -5.15 -6.99 -0.05
CA GLU A 136 -6.28 -6.20 0.46
C GLU A 136 -7.44 -6.17 -0.52
N LEU A 137 -7.17 -6.11 -1.83
CA LEU A 137 -8.22 -6.14 -2.87
C LEU A 137 -8.89 -7.51 -2.94
N LEU A 138 -8.11 -8.59 -2.87
CA LEU A 138 -8.65 -9.95 -2.85
C LEU A 138 -9.54 -10.15 -1.61
N ASN A 139 -9.06 -9.75 -0.45
CA ASN A 139 -9.83 -9.82 0.79
C ASN A 139 -11.10 -8.96 0.74
N TRP A 140 -11.05 -7.79 0.08
CA TRP A 140 -12.23 -6.96 -0.14
C TRP A 140 -13.26 -7.64 -1.03
N LEU A 141 -12.84 -8.28 -2.12
CA LEU A 141 -13.74 -9.03 -3.00
C LEU A 141 -14.45 -10.16 -2.25
N ASP A 142 -13.69 -10.95 -1.49
CA ASP A 142 -14.24 -12.04 -0.66
C ASP A 142 -15.26 -11.48 0.37
N HIS A 143 -14.95 -10.35 1.00
CA HIS A 143 -15.82 -9.68 1.94
C HIS A 143 -17.16 -9.23 1.31
N VAL A 144 -17.08 -8.61 0.12
CA VAL A 144 -18.28 -8.16 -0.61
C VAL A 144 -19.12 -9.35 -1.08
N GLU A 145 -18.49 -10.42 -1.55
CA GLU A 145 -19.20 -11.64 -1.94
C GLU A 145 -19.93 -12.30 -0.77
N ALA A 146 -19.26 -12.40 0.38
CA ALA A 146 -19.88 -12.94 1.60
C ALA A 146 -21.10 -12.13 2.06
N LYS A 147 -21.03 -10.79 1.98
CA LYS A 147 -22.17 -9.90 2.32
C LYS A 147 -23.35 -10.02 1.36
N ARG A 148 -23.09 -10.33 0.08
CA ARG A 148 -24.18 -10.54 -0.89
C ARG A 148 -24.90 -11.87 -0.71
N ALA A 149 -24.22 -12.85 -0.11
CA ALA A 149 -24.75 -14.19 0.12
C ALA A 149 -25.53 -14.31 1.44
N ALA A 150 -25.43 -13.33 2.34
CA ALA A 150 -26.09 -13.29 3.64
C ALA A 150 -27.45 -12.59 3.59
#